data_83c0766739f7335fb9539e378015f32a
#
_entry.id   83c0766739f7335fb9539e378015f32a
#
_cell.length_a   1.000
_cell.length_b   1.000
_cell.length_c   1.000
_cell.angle_alpha   90.00
_cell.angle_beta   90.00
_cell.angle_gamma   90.00
#
_symmetry.space_group_name_H-M   'P 1'
#
loop_
_entity.id
_entity.type
_entity.pdbx_description
1 polymer ?
#
loop_
_entity_poly.entity_id
_entity_poly.type
_entity_poly.pdbx_seq_one_letter_code
_entity_poly.pdbx_strand_id
1 'polypeptide(L)'
;MKKPLLVLSLCFITILSFAQFTFSGKIVDAETKEPLQGASVFAQNTTKGTTTNSEGNFSLALDKGGYEIIFSFTGYNTKTINAEGQNQELIVELTKADNTMAEVIIKSSNELEDGWERYGDFFLKHFVGATPFADSCTLINPEALKFLYFRRNDRLKILAAEPLQISNRSLGYNLRYELDSFVYFFKTDMNSYRGLCFYTEMEGTPEEHQVWKKNREEAYYGSRLHFLRSYYDSTLKQDGFTVDLVSKTNANKFERLSNPYDSTYYFYDDSTGNAELWFPAKASISYTIKPPAKEFLQQYKLPLNAKLQISYVDLLDGITIKPNGYFFDQKSWVNQGYWSWKNLADQLPYDYEPGR
;
A
#
# COMPACT_ATOMS: atom_id res chain seq x y z
N MET A 1 67.76 6.83 -21.76
CA MET A 1 66.64 7.71 -21.46
C MET A 1 65.30 6.91 -21.58
N LYS A 2 64.73 6.47 -20.48
CA LYS A 2 63.47 5.70 -20.47
C LYS A 2 62.37 6.66 -20.08
N LYS A 3 61.39 6.85 -20.96
CA LYS A 3 60.20 7.70 -20.69
C LYS A 3 59.20 6.90 -19.81
N PRO A 4 58.65 7.44 -18.73
CA PRO A 4 57.60 6.77 -18.01
C PRO A 4 56.27 6.97 -18.76
N LEU A 5 55.59 5.85 -19.03
CA LEU A 5 54.26 5.81 -19.59
C LEU A 5 53.26 6.11 -18.42
N LEU A 6 52.68 7.31 -18.47
CA LEU A 6 51.65 7.72 -17.51
C LEU A 6 50.33 7.05 -17.91
N VAL A 7 49.98 5.94 -17.23
CA VAL A 7 48.67 5.28 -17.37
C VAL A 7 47.64 6.10 -16.60
N LEU A 8 46.86 6.90 -17.31
CA LEU A 8 45.71 7.62 -16.77
C LEU A 8 44.57 6.62 -16.55
N SER A 9 44.45 6.10 -15.33
CA SER A 9 43.33 5.26 -14.92
C SER A 9 42.10 6.15 -14.79
N LEU A 10 41.27 6.18 -15.82
CA LEU A 10 39.96 6.84 -15.81
C LEU A 10 39.01 5.96 -15.00
N CYS A 11 38.85 6.26 -13.70
CA CYS A 11 37.80 5.69 -12.88
C CYS A 11 36.42 6.14 -13.44
N PHE A 12 35.78 5.26 -14.19
CA PHE A 12 34.35 5.41 -14.51
C PHE A 12 33.56 5.31 -13.21
N ILE A 13 33.26 6.46 -12.58
CA ILE A 13 32.25 6.56 -11.56
C ILE A 13 30.93 6.47 -12.33
N THR A 14 30.33 5.28 -12.38
CA THR A 14 28.95 5.11 -12.82
C THR A 14 28.06 5.77 -11.77
N ILE A 15 27.73 7.04 -12.00
CA ILE A 15 26.64 7.70 -11.28
C ILE A 15 25.39 6.95 -11.71
N LEU A 16 24.82 6.13 -10.82
CA LEU A 16 23.49 5.58 -10.97
C LEU A 16 22.53 6.75 -10.97
N SER A 17 22.27 7.32 -12.14
CA SER A 17 21.27 8.35 -12.34
C SER A 17 19.91 7.67 -12.19
N PHE A 18 19.31 7.76 -11.03
CA PHE A 18 17.88 7.46 -10.88
C PHE A 18 17.13 8.46 -11.75
N ALA A 19 16.46 7.97 -12.79
CA ALA A 19 15.66 8.82 -13.64
C ALA A 19 14.44 9.26 -12.82
N GLN A 20 14.50 10.47 -12.28
CA GLN A 20 13.37 11.15 -11.66
C GLN A 20 12.58 11.89 -12.73
N PHE A 21 11.26 11.95 -12.53
CA PHE A 21 10.41 12.81 -13.32
C PHE A 21 9.63 13.77 -12.42
N THR A 22 9.23 14.89 -12.97
CA THR A 22 8.48 15.90 -12.24
C THR A 22 7.03 15.89 -12.70
N PHE A 23 6.14 15.69 -11.74
CA PHE A 23 4.71 15.84 -11.89
C PHE A 23 4.31 17.20 -11.34
N SER A 24 3.91 18.13 -12.19
CA SER A 24 3.65 19.52 -11.80
C SER A 24 2.34 20.01 -12.39
N GLY A 25 1.86 21.14 -11.89
CA GLY A 25 0.66 21.77 -12.41
C GLY A 25 0.04 22.79 -11.46
N LYS A 26 -1.24 23.06 -11.71
CA LYS A 26 -2.04 24.00 -10.93
C LYS A 26 -3.36 23.37 -10.52
N ILE A 27 -3.77 23.62 -9.27
CA ILE A 27 -5.08 23.20 -8.75
C ILE A 27 -5.99 24.42 -8.62
N VAL A 28 -7.19 24.28 -9.17
CA VAL A 28 -8.21 25.35 -9.16
C VAL A 28 -9.58 24.80 -8.78
N ASP A 29 -10.43 25.67 -8.26
CA ASP A 29 -11.87 25.38 -8.12
C ASP A 29 -12.50 25.20 -9.49
N ALA A 30 -13.30 24.13 -9.67
CA ALA A 30 -13.89 23.77 -10.95
C ALA A 30 -14.89 24.80 -11.48
N GLU A 31 -15.57 25.54 -10.58
CA GLU A 31 -16.60 26.55 -10.93
C GLU A 31 -16.00 27.94 -11.08
N THR A 32 -15.27 28.40 -10.06
CA THR A 32 -14.76 29.78 -10.00
C THR A 32 -13.44 29.97 -10.73
N LYS A 33 -12.71 28.86 -11.02
CA LYS A 33 -11.34 28.83 -11.56
C LYS A 33 -10.30 29.53 -10.67
N GLU A 34 -10.66 29.84 -9.44
CA GLU A 34 -9.74 30.41 -8.46
C GLU A 34 -8.71 29.38 -8.01
N PRO A 35 -7.45 29.77 -7.76
CA PRO A 35 -6.42 28.85 -7.30
C PRO A 35 -6.72 28.36 -5.88
N LEU A 36 -6.50 27.06 -5.65
CA LEU A 36 -6.66 26.46 -4.33
C LEU A 36 -5.28 26.38 -3.64
N GLN A 37 -5.03 27.31 -2.73
CA GLN A 37 -3.81 27.33 -1.90
C GLN A 37 -3.87 26.31 -0.78
N GLY A 38 -2.78 25.55 -0.55
CA GLY A 38 -2.68 24.56 0.52
C GLY A 38 -3.39 23.23 0.20
N ALA A 39 -3.79 23.03 -1.06
CA ALA A 39 -4.29 21.73 -1.49
C ALA A 39 -3.17 20.68 -1.42
N SER A 40 -3.46 19.50 -0.88
CA SER A 40 -2.51 18.39 -0.78
C SER A 40 -2.39 17.65 -2.10
N VAL A 41 -1.16 17.37 -2.53
CA VAL A 41 -0.81 16.57 -3.70
C VAL A 41 0.15 15.48 -3.25
N PHE A 42 -0.22 14.22 -3.34
CA PHE A 42 0.65 13.13 -2.90
C PHE A 42 0.48 11.87 -3.75
N ALA A 43 1.55 11.09 -3.86
CA ALA A 43 1.50 9.77 -4.46
C ALA A 43 0.97 8.77 -3.43
N GLN A 44 -0.07 8.04 -3.79
CA GLN A 44 -0.74 7.07 -2.90
C GLN A 44 0.23 6.01 -2.37
N ASN A 45 0.12 5.70 -1.09
CA ASN A 45 0.95 4.71 -0.39
C ASN A 45 2.46 4.98 -0.50
N THR A 46 2.86 6.26 -0.49
CA THR A 46 4.27 6.69 -0.50
C THR A 46 4.53 7.78 0.53
N THR A 47 5.79 8.18 0.68
CA THR A 47 6.20 9.39 1.42
C THR A 47 6.29 10.63 0.52
N LYS A 48 5.97 10.51 -0.77
CA LYS A 48 6.10 11.60 -1.75
C LYS A 48 4.86 12.46 -1.78
N GLY A 49 4.97 13.70 -1.36
CA GLY A 49 3.87 14.66 -1.34
C GLY A 49 4.33 16.10 -1.32
N THR A 50 3.43 17.00 -1.66
CA THR A 50 3.61 18.46 -1.64
C THR A 50 2.27 19.14 -1.40
N THR A 51 2.27 20.46 -1.26
CA THR A 51 1.08 21.29 -1.20
C THR A 51 1.16 22.42 -2.23
N THR A 52 0.00 22.92 -2.64
CA THR A 52 -0.04 24.07 -3.57
C THR A 52 0.35 25.38 -2.89
N ASN A 53 1.03 26.24 -3.63
CA ASN A 53 1.36 27.61 -3.23
C ASN A 53 0.14 28.55 -3.36
N SER A 54 0.34 29.85 -3.12
CA SER A 54 -0.71 30.90 -3.22
C SER A 54 -1.34 31.04 -4.61
N GLU A 55 -0.64 30.63 -5.65
CA GLU A 55 -1.13 30.64 -7.03
C GLU A 55 -1.78 29.31 -7.43
N GLY A 56 -1.87 28.34 -6.51
CA GLY A 56 -2.38 27.01 -6.74
C GLY A 56 -1.38 26.05 -7.43
N ASN A 57 -0.13 26.47 -7.62
CA ASN A 57 0.87 25.66 -8.30
C ASN A 57 1.48 24.61 -7.35
N PHE A 58 1.77 23.44 -7.90
CA PHE A 58 2.48 22.34 -7.22
C PHE A 58 3.59 21.77 -8.10
N SER A 59 4.55 21.11 -7.47
CA SER A 59 5.60 20.32 -8.12
C SER A 59 5.96 19.15 -7.23
N LEU A 60 5.91 17.91 -7.76
CA LEU A 60 6.18 16.67 -7.08
C LEU A 60 7.21 15.87 -7.86
N ALA A 61 8.38 15.61 -7.26
CA ALA A 61 9.41 14.77 -7.82
C ALA A 61 9.12 13.30 -7.49
N LEU A 62 9.12 12.45 -8.51
CA LEU A 62 8.85 11.02 -8.41
C LEU A 62 9.99 10.22 -9.05
N ASP A 63 10.29 9.06 -8.47
CA ASP A 63 11.21 8.10 -9.03
C ASP A 63 10.49 7.25 -10.10
N LYS A 64 11.24 6.38 -10.81
CA LYS A 64 10.61 5.39 -11.72
C LYS A 64 9.65 4.48 -10.94
N GLY A 65 8.46 4.33 -11.47
CA GLY A 65 7.43 3.47 -10.88
C GLY A 65 6.04 3.83 -11.36
N GLY A 66 5.05 3.15 -10.79
CA GLY A 66 3.65 3.51 -10.98
C GLY A 66 3.16 4.28 -9.76
N TYR A 67 2.41 5.34 -10.00
CA TYR A 67 1.84 6.16 -8.95
C TYR A 67 0.41 6.59 -9.31
N GLU A 68 -0.47 6.51 -8.33
CA GLU A 68 -1.72 7.28 -8.31
C GLU A 68 -1.47 8.56 -7.54
N ILE A 69 -1.62 9.71 -8.21
CA ILE A 69 -1.48 11.02 -7.60
C ILE A 69 -2.83 11.48 -7.12
N ILE A 70 -2.88 11.78 -5.84
CA ILE A 70 -4.08 12.19 -5.12
C ILE A 70 -4.05 13.71 -4.95
N PHE A 71 -5.15 14.36 -5.29
CA PHE A 71 -5.40 15.78 -5.08
C PHE A 71 -6.55 15.93 -4.10
N SER A 72 -6.26 16.50 -2.94
CA SER A 72 -7.22 16.62 -1.84
C SER A 72 -7.20 18.03 -1.28
N PHE A 73 -8.38 18.62 -1.08
CA PHE A 73 -8.55 19.91 -0.43
C PHE A 73 -9.82 19.88 0.43
N THR A 74 -9.76 20.51 1.61
CA THR A 74 -10.89 20.50 2.56
C THR A 74 -12.14 21.11 1.93
N GLY A 75 -13.25 20.38 1.96
CA GLY A 75 -14.53 20.80 1.36
C GLY A 75 -14.64 20.51 -0.14
N TYR A 76 -13.70 19.76 -0.73
CA TYR A 76 -13.72 19.33 -2.13
C TYR A 76 -13.66 17.82 -2.27
N ASN A 77 -14.18 17.32 -3.38
CA ASN A 77 -14.04 15.90 -3.74
C ASN A 77 -12.60 15.60 -4.12
N THR A 78 -12.04 14.53 -3.57
CA THR A 78 -10.70 14.04 -3.91
C THR A 78 -10.66 13.59 -5.37
N LYS A 79 -9.60 13.97 -6.09
CA LYS A 79 -9.34 13.55 -7.47
C LYS A 79 -8.07 12.71 -7.53
N THR A 80 -8.09 11.69 -8.37
CA THR A 80 -6.95 10.79 -8.60
C THR A 80 -6.55 10.81 -10.06
N ILE A 81 -5.24 10.87 -10.34
CA ILE A 81 -4.66 10.81 -11.69
C ILE A 81 -3.48 9.84 -11.67
N ASN A 82 -3.41 8.95 -12.65
CA ASN A 82 -2.26 8.06 -12.81
C ASN A 82 -1.07 8.82 -13.41
N ALA A 83 0.10 8.72 -12.78
CA ALA A 83 1.35 9.27 -13.28
C ALA A 83 2.16 8.15 -13.97
N GLU A 84 2.49 8.35 -15.25
CA GLU A 84 3.11 7.35 -16.12
C GLU A 84 4.60 7.62 -16.41
N GLY A 85 5.36 8.09 -15.43
CA GLY A 85 6.82 8.17 -15.53
C GLY A 85 7.37 9.20 -16.51
N GLN A 86 6.59 10.21 -16.89
CA GLN A 86 6.99 11.32 -17.76
C GLN A 86 6.72 12.66 -17.07
N ASN A 87 7.51 13.69 -17.40
CA ASN A 87 7.22 15.03 -16.94
C ASN A 87 5.85 15.49 -17.46
N GLN A 88 4.98 15.87 -16.55
CA GLN A 88 3.62 16.32 -16.88
C GLN A 88 3.35 17.63 -16.18
N GLU A 89 2.68 18.53 -16.90
CA GLU A 89 2.14 19.78 -16.36
C GLU A 89 0.63 19.80 -16.59
N LEU A 90 -0.14 19.90 -15.50
CA LEU A 90 -1.58 19.72 -15.53
C LEU A 90 -2.32 20.89 -14.88
N ILE A 91 -3.54 21.14 -15.37
CA ILE A 91 -4.54 21.91 -14.63
C ILE A 91 -5.52 20.92 -14.02
N VAL A 92 -5.56 20.87 -12.70
CA VAL A 92 -6.43 19.97 -11.93
C VAL A 92 -7.59 20.79 -11.36
N GLU A 93 -8.78 20.49 -11.82
CA GLU A 93 -10.01 21.12 -11.32
C GLU A 93 -10.61 20.22 -10.22
N LEU A 94 -10.83 20.78 -9.02
CA LEU A 94 -11.54 20.13 -7.94
C LEU A 94 -12.96 20.69 -7.82
N THR A 95 -13.93 19.81 -7.64
CA THR A 95 -15.33 20.16 -7.38
C THR A 95 -15.59 20.20 -5.90
N LYS A 96 -16.36 21.18 -5.42
CA LYS A 96 -16.82 21.23 -4.03
C LYS A 96 -17.56 19.95 -3.67
N ALA A 97 -17.27 19.43 -2.49
CA ALA A 97 -18.02 18.29 -1.98
C ALA A 97 -19.48 18.72 -1.70
N ASP A 98 -20.42 17.94 -2.26
CA ASP A 98 -21.83 18.16 -1.97
C ASP A 98 -22.16 17.57 -0.59
N ASN A 99 -22.21 18.43 0.42
CA ASN A 99 -22.51 18.04 1.80
C ASN A 99 -23.93 17.44 1.95
N THR A 100 -24.82 17.60 0.96
CA THR A 100 -26.16 17.00 1.02
C THR A 100 -26.10 15.47 0.96
N MET A 101 -25.13 14.87 0.29
CA MET A 101 -24.93 13.40 0.29
C MET A 101 -24.33 12.90 1.61
N ALA A 102 -23.48 13.68 2.27
CA ALA A 102 -22.97 13.37 3.60
C ALA A 102 -24.10 13.46 4.65
N GLU A 103 -25.01 14.42 4.50
CA GLU A 103 -26.16 14.59 5.40
C GLU A 103 -27.20 13.45 5.28
N VAL A 104 -27.35 12.83 4.10
CA VAL A 104 -28.22 11.66 3.89
C VAL A 104 -27.64 10.39 4.54
N ILE A 105 -26.30 10.28 4.69
CA ILE A 105 -25.67 9.19 5.43
C ILE A 105 -25.81 9.38 6.95
N ILE A 106 -26.05 10.60 7.43
CA ILE A 106 -25.98 11.01 8.84
C ILE A 106 -27.18 10.54 9.70
N LYS A 107 -28.26 10.04 9.12
CA LYS A 107 -29.40 9.50 9.90
C LYS A 107 -29.86 8.13 9.41
N SER A 108 -28.93 7.22 9.23
CA SER A 108 -29.28 5.81 9.00
C SER A 108 -29.75 5.20 10.33
N SER A 109 -30.92 4.54 10.33
CA SER A 109 -31.40 3.73 11.46
C SER A 109 -30.42 2.60 11.87
N ASN A 110 -29.31 2.44 11.13
CA ASN A 110 -28.25 1.47 11.38
C ASN A 110 -27.02 2.10 12.06
N GLU A 111 -26.95 3.43 12.24
CA GLU A 111 -25.84 4.09 12.92
C GLU A 111 -25.86 3.78 14.41
N LEU A 112 -24.68 3.51 14.97
CA LEU A 112 -24.47 3.21 16.38
C LEU A 112 -23.84 4.43 17.05
N GLU A 113 -24.52 5.02 18.02
CA GLU A 113 -24.02 6.15 18.81
C GLU A 113 -22.83 5.71 19.70
N ASP A 114 -22.88 4.46 20.21
CA ASP A 114 -21.85 3.81 21.01
C ASP A 114 -20.88 2.94 20.16
N GLY A 115 -20.75 3.28 18.88
CA GLY A 115 -20.04 2.45 17.91
C GLY A 115 -18.57 2.24 18.23
N TRP A 116 -17.89 3.28 18.71
CA TRP A 116 -16.46 3.19 19.10
C TRP A 116 -16.26 2.32 20.34
N GLU A 117 -17.09 2.50 21.38
CA GLU A 117 -17.01 1.70 22.60
C GLU A 117 -17.24 0.21 22.33
N ARG A 118 -18.09 -0.12 21.36
CA ARG A 118 -18.45 -1.51 21.04
C ARG A 118 -17.52 -2.17 20.04
N TYR A 119 -17.04 -1.43 19.07
CA TYR A 119 -16.34 -1.99 17.91
C TYR A 119 -14.97 -1.34 17.63
N GLY A 120 -14.49 -0.40 18.45
CA GLY A 120 -13.21 0.27 18.25
C GLY A 120 -12.04 -0.70 18.25
N ASP A 121 -11.89 -1.53 19.29
CA ASP A 121 -10.85 -2.55 19.38
C ASP A 121 -10.96 -3.59 18.26
N PHE A 122 -12.21 -3.95 17.91
CA PHE A 122 -12.47 -4.86 16.81
C PHE A 122 -12.00 -4.26 15.48
N PHE A 123 -12.33 -2.99 15.23
CA PHE A 123 -11.88 -2.26 14.04
C PHE A 123 -10.34 -2.18 13.98
N LEU A 124 -9.71 -1.74 15.06
CA LEU A 124 -8.25 -1.62 15.12
C LEU A 124 -7.58 -2.96 14.82
N LYS A 125 -8.05 -4.04 15.41
CA LYS A 125 -7.52 -5.40 15.16
C LYS A 125 -7.59 -5.82 13.70
N HIS A 126 -8.67 -5.47 12.99
CA HIS A 126 -8.89 -5.92 11.61
C HIS A 126 -8.40 -4.92 10.56
N PHE A 127 -8.17 -3.67 10.94
CA PHE A 127 -7.68 -2.61 10.07
C PHE A 127 -6.18 -2.33 10.27
N VAL A 128 -5.77 -2.06 11.51
CA VAL A 128 -4.35 -1.82 11.84
C VAL A 128 -3.59 -3.12 11.88
N GLY A 129 -4.15 -4.16 12.49
CA GLY A 129 -3.56 -5.48 12.60
C GLY A 129 -3.46 -5.99 14.03
N ALA A 130 -2.83 -7.18 14.17
CA ALA A 130 -2.59 -7.84 15.45
C ALA A 130 -1.15 -8.34 15.57
N THR A 131 -0.23 -7.70 14.85
CA THR A 131 1.21 -7.98 14.91
C THR A 131 1.85 -7.19 16.05
N PRO A 132 3.08 -7.53 16.49
CA PRO A 132 3.80 -6.71 17.45
C PRO A 132 4.02 -5.26 17.01
N PHE A 133 4.00 -4.97 15.70
CA PHE A 133 4.06 -3.59 15.21
C PHE A 133 2.75 -2.82 15.45
N ALA A 134 1.62 -3.53 15.43
CA ALA A 134 0.32 -2.94 15.70
C ALA A 134 0.19 -2.44 17.15
N ASP A 135 0.87 -3.06 18.11
CA ASP A 135 0.86 -2.64 19.51
C ASP A 135 1.42 -1.22 19.72
N SER A 136 2.22 -0.72 18.78
CA SER A 136 2.79 0.63 18.78
C SER A 136 2.08 1.59 17.82
N CYS A 137 0.95 1.18 17.26
CA CYS A 137 0.10 2.03 16.43
C CYS A 137 -1.00 2.67 17.26
N THR A 138 -1.22 3.96 17.03
CA THR A 138 -2.28 4.71 17.70
C THR A 138 -3.13 5.44 16.67
N LEU A 139 -4.44 5.24 16.68
CA LEU A 139 -5.38 6.09 15.98
C LEU A 139 -5.60 7.35 16.81
N ILE A 140 -5.27 8.51 16.24
CA ILE A 140 -5.24 9.80 16.96
C ILE A 140 -6.64 10.42 17.04
N ASN A 141 -7.47 10.25 15.98
CA ASN A 141 -8.78 10.85 15.84
C ASN A 141 -9.90 9.80 15.66
N PRO A 142 -10.15 8.93 16.66
CA PRO A 142 -11.18 7.89 16.58
C PRO A 142 -12.60 8.46 16.42
N GLU A 143 -12.83 9.71 16.82
CA GLU A 143 -14.09 10.44 16.65
C GLU A 143 -14.47 10.69 15.19
N ALA A 144 -13.51 10.59 14.26
CA ALA A 144 -13.78 10.64 12.82
C ALA A 144 -14.58 9.42 12.32
N LEU A 145 -14.60 8.32 13.08
CA LEU A 145 -15.23 7.08 12.66
C LEU A 145 -16.73 7.05 12.94
N LYS A 146 -17.48 6.58 11.95
CA LYS A 146 -18.92 6.31 12.02
C LYS A 146 -19.19 4.85 11.81
N PHE A 147 -19.91 4.23 12.73
CA PHE A 147 -20.21 2.81 12.76
C PHE A 147 -21.66 2.55 12.38
N LEU A 148 -21.87 1.70 11.36
CA LEU A 148 -23.19 1.30 10.90
C LEU A 148 -23.32 -0.23 10.98
N TYR A 149 -24.33 -0.72 11.71
CA TYR A 149 -24.58 -2.16 11.83
C TYR A 149 -25.86 -2.58 11.13
N PHE A 150 -25.71 -3.44 10.13
CA PHE A 150 -26.80 -3.95 9.31
C PHE A 150 -27.25 -5.32 9.82
N ARG A 151 -28.25 -5.35 10.70
CA ARG A 151 -28.75 -6.58 11.35
C ARG A 151 -29.16 -7.67 10.36
N ARG A 152 -29.79 -7.30 9.24
CA ARG A 152 -30.28 -8.27 8.24
C ARG A 152 -29.15 -9.10 7.63
N ASN A 153 -28.00 -8.52 7.40
CA ASN A 153 -26.86 -9.17 6.74
C ASN A 153 -25.75 -9.53 7.72
N ASP A 154 -25.93 -9.21 9.01
CA ASP A 154 -24.91 -9.35 10.06
C ASP A 154 -23.58 -8.73 9.62
N ARG A 155 -23.66 -7.44 9.26
CA ARG A 155 -22.56 -6.68 8.63
C ARG A 155 -22.31 -5.38 9.38
N LEU A 156 -21.05 -5.16 9.74
CA LEU A 156 -20.55 -3.89 10.22
C LEU A 156 -19.95 -3.11 9.05
N LYS A 157 -20.34 -1.84 8.88
CA LYS A 157 -19.68 -0.90 7.96
C LYS A 157 -19.18 0.29 8.76
N ILE A 158 -17.93 0.68 8.53
CA ILE A 158 -17.30 1.82 9.18
C ILE A 158 -16.87 2.80 8.09
N LEU A 159 -17.18 4.07 8.30
CA LEU A 159 -16.83 5.19 7.45
C LEU A 159 -16.00 6.18 8.25
N ALA A 160 -15.19 6.98 7.59
CA ALA A 160 -14.50 8.11 8.20
C ALA A 160 -15.07 9.42 7.66
N ALA A 161 -15.39 10.36 8.56
CA ALA A 161 -15.86 11.69 8.21
C ALA A 161 -14.72 12.62 7.75
N GLU A 162 -13.51 12.31 8.17
CA GLU A 162 -12.26 12.98 7.80
C GLU A 162 -11.11 11.97 7.76
N PRO A 163 -9.95 12.31 7.17
CA PRO A 163 -8.82 11.40 7.11
C PRO A 163 -8.36 10.93 8.50
N LEU A 164 -8.18 9.62 8.65
CA LEU A 164 -7.66 9.02 9.87
C LEU A 164 -6.18 9.40 10.05
N GLN A 165 -5.82 9.80 11.26
CA GLN A 165 -4.46 10.11 11.66
C GLN A 165 -3.94 8.92 12.49
N ILE A 166 -2.92 8.23 11.98
CA ILE A 166 -2.37 7.02 12.64
C ILE A 166 -0.89 7.21 12.86
N SER A 167 -0.46 7.05 14.11
CA SER A 167 0.96 7.06 14.50
C SER A 167 1.46 5.62 14.57
N ASN A 168 2.43 5.24 13.73
CA ASN A 168 3.09 3.94 13.76
C ASN A 168 4.52 4.10 14.28
N ARG A 169 4.70 4.01 15.57
CA ARG A 169 6.01 4.18 16.24
C ARG A 169 6.96 3.00 16.01
N SER A 170 6.45 1.83 15.67
CA SER A 170 7.30 0.68 15.33
C SER A 170 8.08 0.91 14.04
N LEU A 171 7.45 1.54 13.04
CA LEU A 171 8.08 1.79 11.74
C LEU A 171 8.54 3.25 11.57
N GLY A 172 8.22 4.15 12.50
CA GLY A 172 8.57 5.56 12.46
C GLY A 172 7.83 6.32 11.35
N TYR A 173 6.53 6.04 11.17
CA TYR A 173 5.68 6.74 10.22
C TYR A 173 4.42 7.28 10.89
N ASN A 174 4.03 8.50 10.49
CA ASN A 174 2.68 9.01 10.64
C ASN A 174 1.94 8.76 9.32
N LEU A 175 0.73 8.21 9.41
CA LEU A 175 -0.13 7.89 8.28
C LEU A 175 -1.34 8.81 8.29
N ARG A 176 -1.62 9.44 7.17
CA ARG A 176 -2.91 10.05 6.85
C ARG A 176 -3.66 9.09 5.94
N TYR A 177 -4.74 8.50 6.44
CA TYR A 177 -5.49 7.48 5.72
C TYR A 177 -6.92 7.98 5.43
N GLU A 178 -7.21 8.25 4.17
CA GLU A 178 -8.55 8.60 3.69
C GLU A 178 -9.36 7.31 3.53
N LEU A 179 -10.05 6.89 4.58
CA LEU A 179 -10.83 5.65 4.59
C LEU A 179 -12.13 5.85 3.81
N ASP A 180 -12.25 5.21 2.63
CA ASP A 180 -13.50 5.15 1.88
C ASP A 180 -14.55 4.32 2.65
N SER A 181 -14.17 3.10 3.01
CA SER A 181 -14.99 2.24 3.85
C SER A 181 -14.21 1.06 4.40
N PHE A 182 -14.60 0.60 5.57
CA PHE A 182 -14.28 -0.71 6.12
C PHE A 182 -15.58 -1.49 6.26
N VAL A 183 -15.60 -2.73 5.78
CA VAL A 183 -16.77 -3.62 5.84
C VAL A 183 -16.37 -4.97 6.42
N TYR A 184 -17.13 -5.46 7.39
CA TYR A 184 -16.94 -6.78 7.97
C TYR A 184 -18.24 -7.58 7.94
N PHE A 185 -18.15 -8.83 7.51
CA PHE A 185 -19.25 -9.79 7.44
C PHE A 185 -19.05 -10.86 8.51
N PHE A 186 -19.80 -10.81 9.60
CA PHE A 186 -19.66 -11.74 10.73
C PHE A 186 -19.96 -13.20 10.37
N LYS A 187 -20.84 -13.44 9.39
CA LYS A 187 -21.18 -14.80 8.94
C LYS A 187 -20.04 -15.53 8.24
N THR A 188 -19.16 -14.80 7.58
CA THR A 188 -18.07 -15.37 6.77
C THR A 188 -16.70 -15.10 7.36
N ASP A 189 -16.63 -14.34 8.44
CA ASP A 189 -15.36 -13.85 9.05
C ASP A 189 -14.45 -13.15 8.04
N MET A 190 -15.07 -12.34 7.15
CA MET A 190 -14.37 -11.64 6.08
C MET A 190 -14.48 -10.14 6.26
N ASN A 191 -13.38 -9.44 6.06
CA ASN A 191 -13.36 -7.99 5.97
C ASN A 191 -12.82 -7.52 4.62
N SER A 192 -13.18 -6.29 4.27
CA SER A 192 -12.55 -5.53 3.20
C SER A 192 -12.51 -4.06 3.59
N TYR A 193 -11.44 -3.38 3.23
CA TYR A 193 -11.35 -1.93 3.39
C TYR A 193 -10.62 -1.32 2.20
N ARG A 194 -10.93 -0.07 1.94
CA ARG A 194 -10.32 0.73 0.88
C ARG A 194 -10.06 2.13 1.39
N GLY A 195 -9.03 2.74 0.86
CA GLY A 195 -8.68 4.11 1.16
C GLY A 195 -7.36 4.50 0.52
N LEU A 196 -7.01 5.75 0.72
CA LEU A 196 -5.80 6.38 0.19
C LEU A 196 -4.88 6.68 1.37
N CYS A 197 -3.65 6.20 1.33
CA CYS A 197 -2.69 6.40 2.41
C CYS A 197 -1.54 7.31 1.97
N PHE A 198 -1.17 8.23 2.83
CA PHE A 198 0.04 9.03 2.72
C PHE A 198 0.88 8.83 3.98
N TYR A 199 2.17 8.58 3.77
CA TYR A 199 3.14 8.37 4.85
C TYR A 199 3.99 9.62 5.06
N THR A 200 4.23 9.97 6.31
CA THR A 200 5.21 11.00 6.69
C THR A 200 6.18 10.38 7.69
N GLU A 201 7.48 10.51 7.45
CA GLU A 201 8.48 10.04 8.40
C GLU A 201 8.39 10.83 9.70
N MET A 202 8.56 10.12 10.83
CA MET A 202 8.66 10.75 12.14
C MET A 202 10.05 11.34 12.34
N GLU A 203 10.11 12.47 13.03
CA GLU A 203 11.35 12.92 13.66
C GLU A 203 11.69 12.02 14.84
N GLY A 204 12.97 11.69 14.99
CA GLY A 204 13.44 10.80 16.06
C GLY A 204 14.92 10.94 16.35
N THR A 205 15.35 10.32 17.45
CA THR A 205 16.77 10.20 17.79
C THR A 205 17.50 9.25 16.85
N PRO A 206 18.82 9.27 16.76
CA PRO A 206 19.59 8.31 15.99
C PRO A 206 19.30 6.85 16.37
N GLU A 207 19.04 6.58 17.64
CA GLU A 207 18.70 5.26 18.17
C GLU A 207 17.32 4.80 17.67
N GLU A 208 16.32 5.69 17.67
CA GLU A 208 14.99 5.41 17.15
C GLU A 208 15.05 5.13 15.64
N HIS A 209 15.81 5.91 14.88
CA HIS A 209 16.02 5.67 13.45
C HIS A 209 16.65 4.29 13.17
N GLN A 210 17.58 3.81 14.01
CA GLN A 210 18.15 2.47 13.87
C GLN A 210 17.10 1.38 14.14
N VAL A 211 16.25 1.57 15.14
CA VAL A 211 15.14 0.65 15.44
C VAL A 211 14.15 0.63 14.29
N TRP A 212 13.74 1.79 13.78
CA TRP A 212 12.83 1.89 12.64
C TRP A 212 13.39 1.23 11.39
N LYS A 213 14.66 1.47 11.08
CA LYS A 213 15.33 0.81 9.94
C LYS A 213 15.25 -0.71 10.05
N LYS A 214 15.61 -1.27 11.21
CA LYS A 214 15.53 -2.72 11.46
C LYS A 214 14.11 -3.24 11.32
N ASN A 215 13.12 -2.55 11.88
CA ASN A 215 11.72 -2.94 11.84
C ASN A 215 11.14 -2.83 10.42
N ARG A 216 11.51 -1.80 9.65
CA ARG A 216 11.15 -1.66 8.23
C ARG A 216 11.72 -2.83 7.40
N GLU A 217 12.96 -3.23 7.62
CA GLU A 217 13.55 -4.41 7.00
C GLU A 217 12.80 -5.69 7.38
N GLU A 218 12.41 -5.83 8.66
CA GLU A 218 11.61 -6.96 9.14
C GLU A 218 10.21 -6.99 8.48
N ALA A 219 9.57 -5.83 8.33
CA ALA A 219 8.29 -5.69 7.65
C ALA A 219 8.38 -5.98 6.16
N TYR A 220 9.49 -5.58 5.50
CA TYR A 220 9.70 -5.70 4.07
C TYR A 220 9.90 -7.15 3.62
N TYR A 221 10.88 -7.87 4.21
CA TYR A 221 11.23 -9.21 3.76
C TYR A 221 10.11 -10.22 3.98
N GLY A 222 9.66 -10.85 2.90
CA GLY A 222 8.52 -11.76 2.86
C GLY A 222 7.16 -11.06 2.74
N SER A 223 7.12 -9.72 2.62
CA SER A 223 5.89 -8.96 2.41
C SER A 223 5.35 -9.08 0.97
N ARG A 224 4.12 -8.60 0.76
CA ARG A 224 3.55 -8.46 -0.58
C ARG A 224 4.37 -7.51 -1.45
N LEU A 225 4.86 -6.39 -0.88
CA LEU A 225 5.71 -5.44 -1.59
C LEU A 225 7.00 -6.10 -2.08
N HIS A 226 7.68 -6.86 -1.22
CA HIS A 226 8.88 -7.64 -1.58
C HIS A 226 8.56 -8.64 -2.70
N PHE A 227 7.46 -9.40 -2.59
CA PHE A 227 7.05 -10.37 -3.60
C PHE A 227 6.79 -9.71 -4.97
N LEU A 228 6.07 -8.59 -5.01
CA LEU A 228 5.75 -7.91 -6.27
C LEU A 228 7.01 -7.36 -6.96
N ARG A 229 7.95 -6.81 -6.19
CA ARG A 229 9.25 -6.38 -6.72
C ARG A 229 10.07 -7.56 -7.23
N SER A 230 10.16 -8.63 -6.45
CA SER A 230 10.87 -9.86 -6.86
C SER A 230 10.25 -10.49 -8.11
N TYR A 231 8.91 -10.37 -8.25
CA TYR A 231 8.23 -10.84 -9.47
C TYR A 231 8.57 -9.96 -10.67
N TYR A 232 8.53 -8.64 -10.52
CA TYR A 232 8.91 -7.68 -11.56
C TYR A 232 10.37 -7.86 -12.00
N ASP A 233 11.30 -7.99 -11.06
CA ASP A 233 12.75 -8.13 -11.29
C ASP A 233 13.16 -9.55 -11.71
N SER A 234 12.22 -10.50 -11.76
CA SER A 234 12.48 -11.92 -12.07
C SER A 234 13.42 -12.60 -11.06
N THR A 235 13.38 -12.19 -9.79
CA THR A 235 14.26 -12.68 -8.71
C THR A 235 13.56 -13.56 -7.67
N LEU A 236 12.31 -13.97 -7.89
CA LEU A 236 11.49 -14.71 -6.91
C LEU A 236 12.24 -15.82 -6.19
N LYS A 237 12.94 -16.69 -6.94
CA LYS A 237 13.69 -17.82 -6.37
C LYS A 237 14.87 -17.37 -5.52
N GLN A 238 15.60 -16.34 -5.95
CA GLN A 238 16.73 -15.76 -5.24
C GLN A 238 16.28 -15.09 -3.94
N ASP A 239 15.12 -14.44 -3.97
CA ASP A 239 14.51 -13.75 -2.85
C ASP A 239 13.69 -14.70 -1.94
N GLY A 240 13.74 -16.01 -2.21
CA GLY A 240 13.15 -17.04 -1.36
C GLY A 240 11.65 -17.24 -1.52
N PHE A 241 11.07 -16.81 -2.63
CA PHE A 241 9.66 -17.07 -2.93
C PHE A 241 9.45 -18.30 -3.81
N THR A 242 8.38 -19.02 -3.55
CA THR A 242 7.87 -20.07 -4.43
C THR A 242 6.35 -19.88 -4.62
N VAL A 243 5.87 -20.21 -5.82
CA VAL A 243 4.46 -20.10 -6.18
C VAL A 243 3.93 -21.48 -6.57
N ASP A 244 2.83 -21.87 -5.95
CA ASP A 244 2.07 -23.06 -6.27
C ASP A 244 0.62 -22.67 -6.61
N LEU A 245 0.00 -23.32 -7.59
CA LEU A 245 -1.43 -23.17 -7.85
C LEU A 245 -2.24 -24.18 -7.04
N VAL A 246 -3.30 -23.69 -6.39
CA VAL A 246 -4.23 -24.56 -5.67
C VAL A 246 -5.18 -25.21 -6.68
N SER A 247 -5.33 -26.52 -6.63
CA SER A 247 -6.23 -27.24 -7.54
C SER A 247 -7.68 -26.79 -7.36
N LYS A 248 -8.36 -26.48 -8.48
CA LYS A 248 -9.79 -26.12 -8.48
C LYS A 248 -10.72 -27.24 -7.99
N THR A 249 -10.28 -28.50 -8.13
CA THR A 249 -11.09 -29.68 -7.77
C THR A 249 -10.77 -30.22 -6.38
N ASN A 250 -9.60 -29.89 -5.82
CA ASN A 250 -9.16 -30.32 -4.49
C ASN A 250 -8.25 -29.29 -3.86
N ALA A 251 -8.78 -28.53 -2.89
CA ALA A 251 -8.06 -27.47 -2.19
C ALA A 251 -6.79 -27.95 -1.43
N ASN A 252 -6.62 -29.25 -1.23
CA ASN A 252 -5.44 -29.84 -0.61
C ASN A 252 -4.36 -30.27 -1.63
N LYS A 253 -4.61 -30.10 -2.93
CA LYS A 253 -3.64 -30.38 -3.97
C LYS A 253 -3.05 -29.07 -4.52
N PHE A 254 -1.74 -29.06 -4.62
CA PHE A 254 -0.96 -27.93 -5.10
C PHE A 254 -0.14 -28.37 -6.32
N GLU A 255 -0.08 -27.50 -7.31
CA GLU A 255 0.76 -27.66 -8.50
C GLU A 255 1.84 -26.59 -8.48
N ARG A 256 3.11 -27.01 -8.40
CA ARG A 256 4.25 -26.10 -8.40
C ARG A 256 4.37 -25.41 -9.75
N LEU A 257 4.39 -24.08 -9.75
CA LEU A 257 4.79 -23.32 -10.92
C LEU A 257 6.31 -23.44 -11.08
N SER A 258 6.75 -24.31 -12.00
CA SER A 258 8.17 -24.50 -12.29
C SER A 258 8.79 -23.27 -12.94
N ASN A 259 8.02 -22.55 -13.74
CA ASN A 259 8.37 -21.27 -14.34
C ASN A 259 7.24 -20.26 -14.12
N PRO A 260 7.31 -19.42 -13.07
CA PRO A 260 6.31 -18.37 -12.83
C PRO A 260 6.33 -17.23 -13.86
N TYR A 261 7.33 -17.18 -14.72
CA TYR A 261 7.52 -16.21 -15.81
C TYR A 261 7.10 -16.76 -17.17
N ASP A 262 6.45 -17.91 -17.21
CA ASP A 262 5.85 -18.42 -18.43
C ASP A 262 4.77 -17.44 -18.96
N SER A 263 4.69 -17.29 -20.27
CA SER A 263 3.78 -16.35 -20.94
C SER A 263 2.29 -16.60 -20.65
N THR A 264 1.95 -17.75 -20.06
CA THR A 264 0.60 -18.05 -19.55
C THR A 264 0.25 -17.23 -18.30
N TYR A 265 1.26 -16.81 -17.53
CA TYR A 265 1.10 -16.16 -16.22
C TYR A 265 1.70 -14.76 -16.15
N TYR A 266 2.65 -14.46 -17.03
CA TYR A 266 3.49 -13.27 -16.93
C TYR A 266 3.82 -12.73 -18.33
N PHE A 267 3.72 -11.43 -18.48
CA PHE A 267 4.16 -10.72 -19.68
C PHE A 267 4.88 -9.43 -19.27
N TYR A 268 6.07 -9.21 -19.81
CA TYR A 268 6.79 -7.95 -19.63
C TYR A 268 6.81 -7.16 -20.93
N ASP A 269 6.33 -5.93 -20.88
CA ASP A 269 6.32 -4.98 -21.99
C ASP A 269 7.50 -4.02 -21.88
N ASP A 270 8.54 -4.26 -22.69
CA ASP A 270 9.74 -3.41 -22.75
C ASP A 270 9.43 -1.95 -23.11
N SER A 271 8.35 -1.69 -23.85
CA SER A 271 8.02 -0.35 -24.33
C SER A 271 7.42 0.54 -23.22
N THR A 272 6.68 -0.05 -22.31
CA THR A 272 6.02 0.64 -21.18
C THR A 272 6.72 0.40 -19.86
N GLY A 273 7.59 -0.61 -19.76
CA GLY A 273 8.19 -1.06 -18.51
C GLY A 273 7.15 -1.61 -17.55
N ASN A 274 6.08 -2.22 -18.07
CA ASN A 274 5.04 -2.86 -17.27
C ASN A 274 5.25 -4.37 -17.22
N ALA A 275 4.91 -4.98 -16.09
CA ALA A 275 4.80 -6.42 -15.97
C ALA A 275 3.36 -6.80 -15.67
N GLU A 276 2.74 -7.60 -16.51
CA GLU A 276 1.39 -8.14 -16.29
C GLU A 276 1.48 -9.49 -15.61
N LEU A 277 0.67 -9.70 -14.61
CA LEU A 277 0.58 -10.93 -13.82
C LEU A 277 -0.84 -11.44 -13.77
N TRP A 278 -0.99 -12.74 -14.04
CA TRP A 278 -2.25 -13.45 -13.97
C TRP A 278 -2.07 -14.85 -13.38
N PHE A 279 -3.01 -15.29 -12.54
CA PHE A 279 -3.08 -16.68 -12.08
C PHE A 279 -4.44 -17.30 -12.43
N PRO A 280 -4.48 -18.47 -13.11
CA PRO A 280 -5.73 -19.12 -13.51
C PRO A 280 -6.50 -19.76 -12.35
N ALA A 281 -5.86 -19.83 -11.17
CA ALA A 281 -6.41 -20.36 -9.93
C ALA A 281 -5.77 -19.64 -8.75
N LYS A 282 -6.29 -19.88 -7.54
CA LYS A 282 -5.69 -19.38 -6.30
C LYS A 282 -4.22 -19.79 -6.22
N ALA A 283 -3.35 -18.81 -6.04
CA ALA A 283 -1.92 -19.03 -5.84
C ALA A 283 -1.61 -19.20 -4.35
N SER A 284 -0.78 -20.19 -4.01
CA SER A 284 -0.14 -20.33 -2.71
C SER A 284 1.29 -19.86 -2.82
N ILE A 285 1.60 -18.76 -2.15
CA ILE A 285 2.92 -18.13 -2.16
C ILE A 285 3.61 -18.44 -0.85
N SER A 286 4.75 -19.11 -0.94
CA SER A 286 5.57 -19.47 0.22
C SER A 286 6.85 -18.64 0.24
N TYR A 287 7.15 -18.04 1.38
CA TYR A 287 8.43 -17.39 1.67
C TYR A 287 9.27 -18.29 2.57
N THR A 288 10.50 -18.59 2.14
CA THR A 288 11.30 -19.68 2.70
C THR A 288 12.46 -19.22 3.58
N ILE A 289 12.82 -17.91 3.52
CA ILE A 289 14.02 -17.40 4.21
C ILE A 289 13.77 -17.20 5.71
N LYS A 290 12.54 -16.77 6.08
CA LYS A 290 12.16 -16.56 7.47
C LYS A 290 10.95 -17.42 7.87
N PRO A 291 10.93 -18.01 9.08
CA PRO A 291 9.74 -18.67 9.59
C PRO A 291 8.62 -17.64 9.86
N PRO A 292 7.37 -18.08 9.97
CA PRO A 292 6.28 -17.23 10.43
C PRO A 292 6.50 -16.76 11.86
N ALA A 293 5.95 -15.60 12.19
CA ALA A 293 5.96 -15.07 13.56
C ALA A 293 5.24 -16.02 14.52
N LYS A 294 5.73 -16.12 15.77
CA LYS A 294 5.14 -17.01 16.77
C LYS A 294 3.70 -16.62 17.10
N GLU A 295 3.42 -15.34 17.13
CA GLU A 295 2.10 -14.75 17.36
C GLU A 295 1.09 -15.24 16.31
N PHE A 296 1.48 -15.24 15.04
CA PHE A 296 0.68 -15.79 13.95
C PHE A 296 0.38 -17.29 14.16
N LEU A 297 1.42 -18.07 14.46
CA LEU A 297 1.28 -19.53 14.68
C LEU A 297 0.36 -19.83 15.87
N GLN A 298 0.47 -19.06 16.95
CA GLN A 298 -0.38 -19.19 18.14
C GLN A 298 -1.82 -18.79 17.84
N GLN A 299 -2.03 -17.65 17.20
CA GLN A 299 -3.37 -17.12 16.86
C GLN A 299 -4.16 -18.11 15.99
N TYR A 300 -3.49 -18.69 14.98
CA TYR A 300 -4.13 -19.63 14.05
C TYR A 300 -3.95 -21.12 14.43
N LYS A 301 -3.43 -21.39 15.63
CA LYS A 301 -3.21 -22.77 16.16
C LYS A 301 -2.40 -23.64 15.18
N LEU A 302 -1.39 -23.05 14.56
CA LEU A 302 -0.49 -23.73 13.64
C LEU A 302 0.72 -24.33 14.38
N PRO A 303 1.40 -25.34 13.78
CA PRO A 303 2.61 -25.92 14.39
C PRO A 303 3.70 -24.86 14.61
N LEU A 304 4.19 -24.73 15.86
CA LEU A 304 5.21 -23.75 16.23
C LEU A 304 6.56 -23.96 15.53
N ASN A 305 6.79 -25.12 14.92
CA ASN A 305 7.97 -25.44 14.15
C ASN A 305 7.80 -25.21 12.63
N ALA A 306 6.71 -24.56 12.20
CA ALA A 306 6.51 -24.20 10.80
C ALA A 306 7.66 -23.35 10.28
N LYS A 307 8.13 -23.65 9.08
CA LYS A 307 9.31 -23.00 8.47
C LYS A 307 8.96 -21.99 7.40
N LEU A 308 7.75 -22.05 6.86
CA LEU A 308 7.32 -21.30 5.70
C LEU A 308 6.25 -20.30 6.08
N GLN A 309 6.43 -19.04 5.67
CA GLN A 309 5.32 -18.10 5.65
C GLN A 309 4.48 -18.39 4.40
N ILE A 310 3.23 -18.74 4.59
CA ILE A 310 2.33 -19.09 3.49
C ILE A 310 1.22 -18.05 3.38
N SER A 311 1.07 -17.49 2.19
CA SER A 311 -0.02 -16.59 1.82
C SER A 311 -0.74 -17.14 0.59
N TYR A 312 -2.04 -16.93 0.54
CA TYR A 312 -2.85 -17.30 -0.62
C TYR A 312 -3.34 -16.05 -1.32
N VAL A 313 -3.31 -16.08 -2.65
CA VAL A 313 -3.73 -14.95 -3.48
C VAL A 313 -4.72 -15.43 -4.52
N ASP A 314 -5.88 -14.79 -4.57
CA ASP A 314 -6.79 -14.87 -5.71
C ASP A 314 -6.65 -13.57 -6.51
N LEU A 315 -6.32 -13.67 -7.79
CA LEU A 315 -6.43 -12.58 -8.74
C LEU A 315 -7.78 -12.71 -9.46
N LEU A 316 -8.66 -11.74 -9.19
CA LEU A 316 -9.99 -11.70 -9.82
C LEU A 316 -9.88 -11.32 -11.30
N ASP A 317 -8.83 -10.58 -11.64
CA ASP A 317 -8.42 -10.19 -13.00
C ASP A 317 -6.89 -10.07 -13.03
N GLY A 318 -6.29 -9.90 -14.22
CA GLY A 318 -4.86 -9.60 -14.35
C GLY A 318 -4.51 -8.29 -13.67
N ILE A 319 -3.28 -8.22 -13.15
CA ILE A 319 -2.74 -6.99 -12.56
C ILE A 319 -1.49 -6.54 -13.31
N THR A 320 -1.30 -5.22 -13.41
CA THR A 320 -0.10 -4.61 -13.99
C THR A 320 0.81 -4.11 -12.89
N ILE A 321 2.03 -4.67 -12.80
CA ILE A 321 3.03 -4.36 -11.78
C ILE A 321 4.05 -3.36 -12.34
N LYS A 322 4.48 -2.42 -11.51
CA LYS A 322 5.53 -1.43 -11.78
C LYS A 322 6.82 -1.73 -10.99
N PRO A 323 7.97 -1.17 -11.39
CA PRO A 323 9.27 -1.42 -10.74
C PRO A 323 9.28 -1.22 -9.23
N ASN A 324 8.55 -0.24 -8.72
CA ASN A 324 8.45 0.05 -7.29
C ASN A 324 7.53 -0.92 -6.50
N GLY A 325 6.98 -1.94 -7.17
CA GLY A 325 6.03 -2.90 -6.58
C GLY A 325 4.58 -2.38 -6.52
N TYR A 326 4.32 -1.17 -7.00
CA TYR A 326 2.97 -0.70 -7.22
C TYR A 326 2.29 -1.55 -8.29
N PHE A 327 0.99 -1.78 -8.16
CA PHE A 327 0.21 -2.48 -9.18
C PHE A 327 -1.14 -1.80 -9.38
N PHE A 328 -1.57 -1.78 -10.64
CA PHE A 328 -2.89 -1.32 -11.01
C PHE A 328 -3.94 -2.38 -10.68
N ASP A 329 -5.20 -1.97 -10.59
CA ASP A 329 -6.33 -2.85 -10.31
C ASP A 329 -6.26 -3.53 -8.93
N GLN A 330 -5.90 -2.77 -7.91
CA GLN A 330 -5.77 -3.26 -6.53
C GLN A 330 -7.02 -4.02 -6.01
N LYS A 331 -8.19 -3.76 -6.61
CA LYS A 331 -9.44 -4.48 -6.31
C LYS A 331 -9.41 -5.94 -6.75
N SER A 332 -8.57 -6.27 -7.74
CA SER A 332 -8.41 -7.63 -8.25
C SER A 332 -7.56 -8.51 -7.35
N TRP A 333 -6.88 -7.94 -6.35
CA TRP A 333 -6.01 -8.67 -5.44
C TRP A 333 -6.74 -9.02 -4.15
N VAL A 334 -6.98 -10.32 -3.90
CA VAL A 334 -7.52 -10.83 -2.64
C VAL A 334 -6.49 -11.76 -1.99
N ASN A 335 -6.04 -11.43 -0.78
CA ASN A 335 -5.05 -12.24 -0.07
C ASN A 335 -5.61 -12.83 1.23
N GLN A 336 -5.08 -14.00 1.61
CA GLN A 336 -5.36 -14.74 2.84
C GLN A 336 -4.04 -15.25 3.45
N GLY A 337 -4.09 -15.76 4.67
CA GLY A 337 -2.93 -16.34 5.35
C GLY A 337 -2.00 -15.27 5.92
N TYR A 338 -0.69 -15.45 5.77
CA TYR A 338 0.29 -14.62 6.46
C TYR A 338 0.21 -13.13 6.08
N TRP A 339 -0.02 -12.79 4.81
CA TRP A 339 -0.15 -11.40 4.37
C TRP A 339 -1.45 -10.73 4.84
N SER A 340 -2.53 -11.48 5.04
CA SER A 340 -3.76 -10.89 5.59
C SER A 340 -3.68 -10.66 7.11
N TRP A 341 -2.77 -11.32 7.80
CA TRP A 341 -2.46 -11.06 9.21
C TRP A 341 -1.60 -9.80 9.38
N LYS A 342 -0.71 -9.54 8.43
CA LYS A 342 0.09 -8.30 8.33
C LYS A 342 -0.73 -7.19 7.67
N ASN A 343 -1.48 -6.45 8.48
CA ASN A 343 -2.31 -5.34 8.03
C ASN A 343 -1.54 -4.00 8.00
N LEU A 344 -2.23 -2.88 8.19
CA LEU A 344 -1.68 -1.53 8.01
C LEU A 344 -0.40 -1.27 8.82
N ALA A 345 -0.30 -1.83 10.04
CA ALA A 345 0.88 -1.67 10.88
C ALA A 345 2.18 -2.21 10.30
N ASP A 346 2.09 -3.19 9.40
CA ASP A 346 3.24 -3.82 8.74
C ASP A 346 3.45 -3.34 7.30
N GLN A 347 2.60 -2.45 6.80
CA GLN A 347 2.72 -1.95 5.43
C GLN A 347 3.81 -0.87 5.35
N LEU A 348 4.59 -0.96 4.29
CA LEU A 348 5.61 0.02 3.94
C LEU A 348 5.18 0.83 2.72
N PRO A 349 5.60 2.08 2.62
CA PRO A 349 5.35 2.88 1.43
C PRO A 349 6.06 2.29 0.20
N TYR A 350 5.49 2.50 -1.00
CA TYR A 350 6.05 2.01 -2.26
C TYR A 350 7.39 2.65 -2.65
N ASP A 351 7.80 3.71 -2.00
CA ASP A 351 9.11 4.35 -2.16
C ASP A 351 10.11 3.93 -1.08
N TYR A 352 9.76 2.98 -0.20
CA TYR A 352 10.70 2.38 0.75
C TYR A 352 11.73 1.52 0.00
N GLU A 353 13.00 1.69 0.33
CA GLU A 353 14.11 0.87 -0.18
C GLU A 353 14.84 0.18 0.98
N PRO A 354 14.96 -1.17 0.98
CA PRO A 354 15.70 -1.87 2.02
C PRO A 354 17.18 -1.48 2.00
N GLY A 355 17.77 -1.29 3.18
CA GLY A 355 19.19 -0.94 3.32
C GLY A 355 19.51 0.56 3.28
N ARG A 356 18.52 1.42 2.99
CA ARG A 356 18.67 2.89 3.07
C ARG A 356 18.34 3.44 4.44
#